data_6756c26c2c649d910917940e0b5a795a
#
_entry.id   6756c26c2c649d910917940e0b5a795a
#
_cell.length_a   1.000
_cell.length_b   1.000
_cell.length_c   1.000
_cell.angle_alpha   90.00
_cell.angle_beta   90.00
_cell.angle_gamma   90.00
#
_symmetry.space_group_name_H-M   'P 1'
#
loop_
_entity.id
_entity.type
_entity.pdbx_description
1 polymer ?
#
loop_
_entity_poly.entity_id
_entity_poly.type
_entity_poly.pdbx_seq_one_letter_code
_entity_poly.pdbx_strand_id
1 'polypeptide(L)'
;MHKKILIYNSGGGLGDAIQLFPLLTSLKKSFKDTKIFYLSAHKNHFEGRLKEYNVQVENINLGLKYFGFRWLHLLKVKKIIKEKKIHTFDLIIDLQSKLRNTLILKQIPSRYFYSSTYNYFFCGCDVNGFHFKKIVKNNNGIHSIISNLTFFLNNTLETIEYSVEKIQKEYHDEAKRLLPKNNYIGFSVTQGNEYRKKSWSINNFILLANKYILNGKKVVFFIEKSEVDLIKYIKKEIPSSLFPEHN
;
A
#
# COMPACT_ATOMS: atom_id res chain seq x y z
N MET A 1 2.74 -19.09 18.64
CA MET A 1 3.21 -17.70 18.57
C MET A 1 3.94 -17.49 17.25
N HIS A 2 3.50 -16.55 16.42
CA HIS A 2 4.12 -16.30 15.11
C HIS A 2 5.30 -15.34 15.28
N LYS A 3 6.53 -15.86 15.17
CA LYS A 3 7.75 -15.06 15.41
C LYS A 3 8.28 -14.34 14.17
N LYS A 4 7.97 -14.87 12.96
CA LYS A 4 8.46 -14.33 11.69
C LYS A 4 7.35 -14.29 10.65
N ILE A 5 6.91 -13.11 10.27
CA ILE A 5 5.87 -12.90 9.25
C ILE A 5 6.49 -12.22 8.04
N LEU A 6 6.30 -12.80 6.86
CA LEU A 6 6.68 -12.18 5.59
C LEU A 6 5.44 -11.59 4.90
N ILE A 7 5.49 -10.32 4.57
CA ILE A 7 4.46 -9.64 3.78
C ILE A 7 5.03 -9.34 2.40
N TYR A 8 4.36 -9.81 1.36
CA TYR A 8 4.69 -9.50 -0.01
C TYR A 8 3.68 -8.53 -0.62
N ASN A 9 4.21 -7.40 -1.10
CA ASN A 9 3.45 -6.43 -1.88
C ASN A 9 4.27 -6.02 -3.11
N SER A 10 3.78 -6.32 -4.31
CA SER A 10 4.45 -5.92 -5.55
C SER A 10 4.18 -4.48 -5.95
N GLY A 11 3.32 -3.77 -5.23
CA GLY A 11 3.03 -2.36 -5.44
C GLY A 11 4.31 -1.53 -5.28
N GLY A 12 4.67 -0.76 -6.29
CA GLY A 12 5.88 0.07 -6.29
C GLY A 12 5.61 1.51 -5.87
N GLY A 13 4.36 1.88 -5.63
CA GLY A 13 3.95 3.23 -5.25
C GLY A 13 4.00 3.48 -3.75
N LEU A 14 4.22 4.74 -3.37
CA LEU A 14 4.16 5.17 -1.98
C LEU A 14 2.77 4.89 -1.37
N GLY A 15 1.70 5.14 -2.12
CA GLY A 15 0.33 4.85 -1.70
C GLY A 15 0.09 3.38 -1.39
N ASP A 16 0.66 2.45 -2.18
CA ASP A 16 0.57 1.02 -1.92
C ASP A 16 1.22 0.62 -0.59
N ALA A 17 2.32 1.30 -0.22
CA ALA A 17 3.01 1.07 1.05
C ALA A 17 2.22 1.67 2.23
N ILE A 18 1.66 2.88 2.09
CA ILE A 18 0.85 3.53 3.13
C ILE A 18 -0.39 2.70 3.46
N GLN A 19 -1.04 2.11 2.47
CA GLN A 19 -2.21 1.25 2.69
C GLN A 19 -1.93 0.03 3.59
N LEU A 20 -0.66 -0.33 3.79
CA LEU A 20 -0.28 -1.45 4.67
C LEU A 20 -0.23 -1.09 6.15
N PHE A 21 -0.20 0.19 6.52
CA PHE A 21 -0.09 0.60 7.93
C PHE A 21 -1.13 -0.08 8.85
N PRO A 22 -2.42 -0.15 8.49
CA PRO A 22 -3.40 -0.85 9.32
C PRO A 22 -3.03 -2.30 9.59
N LEU A 23 -2.62 -3.03 8.55
CA LEU A 23 -2.21 -4.43 8.68
C LEU A 23 -0.95 -4.57 9.54
N LEU A 24 0.09 -3.78 9.27
CA LEU A 24 1.35 -3.82 10.00
C LEU A 24 1.16 -3.53 11.49
N THR A 25 0.38 -2.49 11.79
CA THR A 25 0.11 -2.09 13.17
C THR A 25 -0.77 -3.12 13.89
N SER A 26 -1.77 -3.69 13.21
CA SER A 26 -2.59 -4.78 13.75
C SER A 26 -1.76 -6.02 14.09
N LEU A 27 -0.88 -6.43 13.18
CA LEU A 27 0.02 -7.58 13.41
C LEU A 27 0.98 -7.32 14.57
N LYS A 28 1.55 -6.12 14.67
CA LYS A 28 2.46 -5.75 15.78
C LYS A 28 1.76 -5.73 17.13
N LYS A 29 0.53 -5.21 17.21
CA LYS A 29 -0.25 -5.23 18.44
C LYS A 29 -0.61 -6.64 18.88
N SER A 30 -1.05 -7.48 17.93
CA SER A 30 -1.49 -8.85 18.22
C SER A 30 -0.33 -9.82 18.51
N PHE A 31 0.85 -9.53 17.97
CA PHE A 31 2.04 -10.37 18.07
C PHE A 31 3.27 -9.55 18.48
N LYS A 32 3.35 -9.15 19.73
CA LYS A 32 4.36 -8.19 20.25
C LYS A 32 5.80 -8.54 19.91
N ASP A 33 6.20 -9.81 19.97
CA ASP A 33 7.57 -10.26 19.71
C ASP A 33 7.81 -10.71 18.26
N THR A 34 6.92 -10.35 17.35
CA THR A 34 7.00 -10.77 15.95
C THR A 34 7.87 -9.84 15.13
N LYS A 35 8.79 -10.44 14.40
CA LYS A 35 9.53 -9.76 13.33
C LYS A 35 8.70 -9.79 12.05
N ILE A 36 8.41 -8.62 11.52
CA ILE A 36 7.70 -8.46 10.24
C ILE A 36 8.74 -8.17 9.16
N PHE A 37 8.76 -9.04 8.16
CA PHE A 37 9.60 -8.91 6.97
C PHE A 37 8.75 -8.41 5.80
N TYR A 38 9.33 -7.51 5.04
CA TYR A 38 8.68 -6.95 3.87
C TYR A 38 9.45 -7.29 2.61
N LEU A 39 8.77 -7.86 1.63
CA LEU A 39 9.29 -8.17 0.31
C LEU A 39 8.50 -7.38 -0.72
N SER A 40 9.17 -6.49 -1.43
CA SER A 40 8.58 -5.74 -2.54
C SER A 40 9.22 -6.14 -3.87
N ALA A 41 8.52 -5.85 -4.96
CA ALA A 41 9.07 -6.00 -6.31
C ALA A 41 9.98 -4.82 -6.69
N HIS A 42 9.82 -3.70 -6.02
CA HIS A 42 10.47 -2.43 -6.29
C HIS A 42 11.20 -1.88 -5.06
N LYS A 43 11.57 -0.60 -5.15
CA LYS A 43 12.20 0.14 -4.05
C LYS A 43 11.30 0.13 -2.81
N ASN A 44 11.90 -0.14 -1.66
CA ASN A 44 11.18 -0.16 -0.41
C ASN A 44 11.00 1.24 0.18
N HIS A 45 9.75 1.64 0.32
CA HIS A 45 9.42 2.93 0.90
C HIS A 45 9.60 2.99 2.42
N PHE A 46 9.55 1.86 3.12
CA PHE A 46 9.79 1.81 4.58
C PHE A 46 11.25 2.07 4.97
N GLU A 47 12.20 1.87 4.06
CA GLU A 47 13.62 2.29 4.22
C GLU A 47 13.86 3.72 3.69
N GLY A 48 12.92 4.27 2.94
CA GLY A 48 12.98 5.59 2.34
C GLY A 48 12.01 6.58 2.99
N ARG A 49 11.04 7.05 2.22
CA ARG A 49 10.11 8.13 2.61
C ARG A 49 9.25 7.83 3.84
N LEU A 50 8.99 6.55 4.14
CA LEU A 50 8.18 6.14 5.29
C LEU A 50 9.01 5.77 6.52
N LYS A 51 10.33 5.97 6.49
CA LYS A 51 11.23 5.63 7.60
C LYS A 51 10.91 6.42 8.87
N GLU A 52 10.53 7.68 8.72
CA GLU A 52 10.18 8.59 9.82
C GLU A 52 8.97 8.12 10.65
N TYR A 53 8.06 7.36 10.05
CA TYR A 53 6.90 6.82 10.73
C TYR A 53 7.21 5.61 11.61
N ASN A 54 8.47 5.24 11.72
CA ASN A 54 9.00 4.20 12.61
C ASN A 54 8.24 2.86 12.55
N VAL A 55 7.78 2.48 11.36
CA VAL A 55 7.16 1.18 11.12
C VAL A 55 8.26 0.12 11.14
N GLN A 56 8.31 -0.67 12.19
CA GLN A 56 9.34 -1.68 12.42
C GLN A 56 9.14 -2.88 11.48
N VAL A 57 9.62 -2.78 10.25
CA VAL A 57 9.68 -3.87 9.28
C VAL A 57 11.12 -4.11 8.84
N GLU A 58 11.50 -5.36 8.71
CA GLU A 58 12.78 -5.77 8.14
C GLU A 58 12.62 -6.06 6.66
N ASN A 59 13.52 -5.58 5.82
CA ASN A 59 13.43 -5.82 4.39
C ASN A 59 14.15 -7.09 3.99
N ILE A 60 13.52 -7.83 3.09
CA ILE A 60 14.16 -8.96 2.41
C ILE A 60 14.44 -8.58 0.97
N ASN A 61 15.73 -8.61 0.63
CA ASN A 61 16.16 -8.48 -0.75
C ASN A 61 16.67 -9.84 -1.26
N LEU A 62 15.92 -10.41 -2.20
CA LEU A 62 16.28 -11.67 -2.85
C LEU A 62 17.24 -11.48 -4.04
N GLY A 63 17.64 -10.24 -4.35
CA GLY A 63 18.49 -9.94 -5.51
C GLY A 63 17.79 -10.08 -6.86
N LEU A 64 16.48 -10.22 -6.88
CA LEU A 64 15.66 -10.36 -8.08
C LEU A 64 14.94 -9.04 -8.39
N LYS A 65 15.36 -8.36 -9.47
CA LYS A 65 14.64 -7.17 -9.95
C LYS A 65 13.22 -7.54 -10.32
N TYR A 66 12.23 -6.71 -9.91
CA TYR A 66 10.82 -6.93 -10.16
C TYR A 66 10.34 -8.31 -9.69
N PHE A 67 10.66 -8.63 -8.44
CA PHE A 67 10.27 -9.91 -7.83
C PHE A 67 8.79 -10.24 -8.10
N GLY A 68 8.54 -11.47 -8.54
CA GLY A 68 7.20 -11.94 -8.87
C GLY A 68 6.72 -11.62 -10.30
N PHE A 69 7.40 -10.76 -11.07
CA PHE A 69 6.96 -10.38 -12.42
C PHE A 69 7.37 -11.34 -13.53
N ARG A 70 8.33 -12.25 -13.27
CA ARG A 70 8.84 -13.19 -14.28
C ARG A 70 8.70 -14.63 -13.80
N TRP A 71 8.23 -15.54 -14.63
CA TRP A 71 8.12 -16.96 -14.32
C TRP A 71 9.47 -17.60 -13.95
N LEU A 72 10.56 -17.11 -14.53
CA LEU A 72 11.91 -17.55 -14.19
C LEU A 72 12.23 -17.40 -12.69
N HIS A 73 11.57 -16.50 -11.99
CA HIS A 73 11.74 -16.33 -10.54
C HIS A 73 11.32 -17.60 -9.77
N LEU A 74 10.40 -18.41 -10.30
CA LEU A 74 9.98 -19.67 -9.68
C LEU A 74 11.18 -20.62 -9.44
N LEU A 75 12.05 -20.72 -10.42
CA LEU A 75 13.25 -21.57 -10.34
C LEU A 75 14.35 -20.91 -9.49
N LYS A 76 14.56 -19.61 -9.68
CA LYS A 76 15.63 -18.87 -9.00
C LYS A 76 15.41 -18.72 -7.50
N VAL A 77 14.17 -18.50 -7.06
CA VAL A 77 13.84 -18.30 -5.64
C VAL A 77 14.28 -19.48 -4.80
N LYS A 78 14.00 -20.71 -5.25
CA LYS A 78 14.38 -21.93 -4.54
C LYS A 78 15.89 -22.02 -4.28
N LYS A 79 16.69 -21.66 -5.28
CA LYS A 79 18.15 -21.61 -5.19
C LYS A 79 18.60 -20.51 -4.20
N ILE A 80 18.07 -19.29 -4.35
CA ILE A 80 18.40 -18.13 -3.50
C ILE A 80 18.08 -18.39 -2.03
N ILE A 81 16.91 -18.98 -1.75
CA ILE A 81 16.49 -19.34 -0.39
C ILE A 81 17.52 -20.26 0.26
N LYS A 82 17.99 -21.28 -0.49
CA LYS A 82 19.00 -22.22 -0.02
C LYS A 82 20.36 -21.56 0.18
N GLU A 83 20.82 -20.75 -0.78
CA GLU A 83 22.12 -20.04 -0.72
C GLU A 83 22.17 -19.02 0.40
N LYS A 84 21.12 -18.22 0.56
CA LYS A 84 21.03 -17.19 1.61
C LYS A 84 20.62 -17.76 2.98
N LYS A 85 20.42 -19.07 3.10
CA LYS A 85 19.99 -19.73 4.34
C LYS A 85 18.77 -19.05 4.97
N ILE A 86 17.79 -18.67 4.13
CA ILE A 86 16.57 -18.02 4.60
C ILE A 86 15.77 -19.04 5.39
N HIS A 87 15.57 -18.75 6.66
CA HIS A 87 14.81 -19.62 7.56
C HIS A 87 13.31 -19.62 7.23
N THR A 88 12.63 -20.67 7.65
CA THR A 88 11.19 -20.81 7.54
C THR A 88 10.45 -19.64 8.22
N PHE A 89 9.48 -19.06 7.52
CA PHE A 89 8.55 -18.09 8.08
C PHE A 89 7.40 -18.80 8.80
N ASP A 90 6.89 -18.20 9.85
CA ASP A 90 5.67 -18.72 10.46
C ASP A 90 4.46 -18.42 9.61
N LEU A 91 4.43 -17.26 8.94
CA LEU A 91 3.35 -16.84 8.05
C LEU A 91 3.90 -16.05 6.87
N ILE A 92 3.42 -16.37 5.67
CA ILE A 92 3.58 -15.53 4.48
C ILE A 92 2.21 -14.96 4.10
N ILE A 93 2.16 -13.65 3.88
CA ILE A 93 0.98 -12.92 3.43
C ILE A 93 1.24 -12.40 2.01
N ASP A 94 0.54 -12.96 1.03
CA ASP A 94 0.56 -12.52 -0.36
C ASP A 94 -0.59 -11.53 -0.61
N LEU A 95 -0.25 -10.27 -0.81
CA LEU A 95 -1.21 -9.18 -1.05
C LEU A 95 -1.52 -8.96 -2.54
N GLN A 96 -0.87 -9.69 -3.44
CA GLN A 96 -1.00 -9.43 -4.88
C GLN A 96 -2.07 -10.25 -5.58
N SER A 97 -2.44 -11.40 -5.03
CA SER A 97 -3.50 -12.26 -5.57
C SER A 97 -3.34 -12.62 -7.05
N LYS A 98 -2.08 -12.74 -7.51
CA LYS A 98 -1.74 -13.14 -8.89
C LYS A 98 -1.08 -14.49 -8.88
N LEU A 99 -1.60 -15.45 -9.64
CA LEU A 99 -1.13 -16.84 -9.67
C LEU A 99 0.39 -16.96 -9.72
N ARG A 100 1.03 -16.28 -10.66
CA ARG A 100 2.49 -16.30 -10.80
C ARG A 100 3.20 -15.89 -9.52
N ASN A 101 2.78 -14.78 -8.92
CA ASN A 101 3.39 -14.27 -7.69
C ASN A 101 3.19 -15.25 -6.54
N THR A 102 1.98 -15.77 -6.39
CA THR A 102 1.63 -16.77 -5.37
C THR A 102 2.49 -18.03 -5.51
N LEU A 103 2.62 -18.59 -6.72
CA LEU A 103 3.44 -19.77 -6.96
C LEU A 103 4.94 -19.53 -6.67
N ILE A 104 5.45 -18.34 -6.98
CA ILE A 104 6.82 -17.94 -6.67
C ILE A 104 7.00 -17.82 -5.16
N LEU A 105 6.07 -17.19 -4.45
CA LEU A 105 6.11 -17.07 -2.99
C LEU A 105 6.00 -18.41 -2.28
N LYS A 106 5.24 -19.35 -2.82
CA LYS A 106 5.14 -20.73 -2.29
C LYS A 106 6.47 -21.50 -2.31
N GLN A 107 7.49 -21.01 -3.03
CA GLN A 107 8.85 -21.56 -2.95
C GLN A 107 9.60 -21.13 -1.69
N ILE A 108 9.12 -20.10 -1.00
CA ILE A 108 9.67 -19.64 0.27
C ILE A 108 9.06 -20.51 1.39
N PRO A 109 9.88 -21.17 2.23
CA PRO A 109 9.36 -22.06 3.25
C PRO A 109 8.55 -21.28 4.30
N SER A 110 7.33 -21.76 4.57
CA SER A 110 6.44 -21.16 5.57
C SER A 110 5.54 -22.19 6.21
N ARG A 111 5.20 -21.96 7.48
CA ARG A 111 4.24 -22.78 8.22
C ARG A 111 2.80 -22.49 7.79
N TYR A 112 2.48 -21.21 7.63
CA TYR A 112 1.19 -20.73 7.15
C TYR A 112 1.40 -19.86 5.91
N PHE A 113 0.47 -19.98 4.97
CA PHE A 113 0.47 -19.18 3.74
C PHE A 113 -0.92 -18.60 3.51
N TYR A 114 -1.01 -17.28 3.35
CA TYR A 114 -2.23 -16.55 3.07
C TYR A 114 -2.16 -15.85 1.71
N SER A 115 -3.13 -16.12 0.85
CA SER A 115 -3.29 -15.44 -0.44
C SER A 115 -4.74 -15.52 -0.88
N SER A 116 -5.30 -14.45 -1.43
CA SER A 116 -6.63 -14.46 -2.03
C SER A 116 -6.68 -15.02 -3.47
N THR A 117 -5.55 -15.47 -3.98
CA THR A 117 -5.45 -16.06 -5.34
C THR A 117 -6.38 -17.27 -5.48
N TYR A 118 -7.12 -17.28 -6.58
CA TYR A 118 -8.14 -18.30 -6.86
C TYR A 118 -9.08 -18.58 -5.68
N ASN A 119 -9.65 -17.51 -5.15
CA ASN A 119 -10.58 -17.60 -4.04
C ASN A 119 -9.98 -18.35 -2.83
N TYR A 120 -8.74 -17.96 -2.47
CA TYR A 120 -7.98 -18.50 -1.33
C TYR A 120 -7.56 -19.99 -1.46
N PHE A 121 -7.58 -20.54 -2.65
CA PHE A 121 -7.17 -21.93 -2.90
C PHE A 121 -5.77 -22.25 -2.37
N PHE A 122 -4.85 -21.28 -2.40
CA PHE A 122 -3.47 -21.46 -1.96
C PHE A 122 -3.25 -21.23 -0.47
N CYS A 123 -4.28 -20.81 0.27
CA CYS A 123 -4.17 -20.69 1.72
C CYS A 123 -4.03 -22.06 2.37
N GLY A 124 -3.18 -22.16 3.40
CA GLY A 124 -2.99 -23.41 4.09
C GLY A 124 -1.92 -23.36 5.17
N CYS A 125 -1.78 -24.50 5.83
CA CYS A 125 -0.76 -24.79 6.83
C CYS A 125 -0.02 -26.06 6.42
N ASP A 126 1.32 -26.05 6.50
CA ASP A 126 2.14 -27.21 6.13
C ASP A 126 1.92 -28.42 7.03
N VAL A 127 1.45 -28.21 8.26
CA VAL A 127 1.37 -29.28 9.27
C VAL A 127 0.15 -30.19 9.09
N ASN A 128 -0.98 -29.70 8.50
CA ASN A 128 -2.22 -30.48 8.44
C ASN A 128 -3.02 -30.35 7.13
N GLY A 129 -2.50 -29.78 6.08
CA GLY A 129 -3.24 -29.62 4.81
C GLY A 129 -4.56 -28.84 4.96
N PHE A 130 -4.65 -27.97 5.97
CA PHE A 130 -5.87 -27.29 6.30
C PHE A 130 -6.15 -26.21 5.25
N HIS A 131 -7.05 -26.51 4.32
CA HIS A 131 -7.57 -25.52 3.39
C HIS A 131 -8.68 -24.72 4.07
N PHE A 132 -8.58 -23.43 3.91
CA PHE A 132 -9.53 -22.49 4.49
C PHE A 132 -10.90 -22.66 3.83
N LYS A 133 -11.87 -23.22 4.52
CA LYS A 133 -13.20 -23.49 3.98
C LYS A 133 -14.15 -22.28 4.01
N LYS A 134 -13.85 -21.25 4.79
CA LYS A 134 -14.80 -20.14 4.98
C LYS A 134 -14.08 -18.81 5.17
N ILE A 135 -13.74 -18.16 4.07
CA ILE A 135 -13.22 -16.79 4.10
C ILE A 135 -14.36 -15.83 3.80
N VAL A 136 -14.53 -14.85 4.64
CA VAL A 136 -15.51 -13.80 4.42
C VAL A 136 -15.05 -12.94 3.24
N LYS A 137 -15.81 -12.99 2.15
CA LYS A 137 -15.62 -12.09 1.00
C LYS A 137 -16.13 -10.70 1.38
N ASN A 138 -15.28 -9.91 1.97
CA ASN A 138 -15.58 -8.52 2.25
C ASN A 138 -14.74 -7.64 1.32
N ASN A 139 -15.34 -6.72 0.60
CA ASN A 139 -14.69 -5.89 -0.42
C ASN A 139 -13.86 -4.72 0.18
N ASN A 140 -13.63 -4.71 1.48
CA ASN A 140 -13.04 -3.58 2.20
C ASN A 140 -11.50 -3.57 2.24
N GLY A 141 -10.83 -4.09 1.20
CA GLY A 141 -9.38 -3.96 1.05
C GLY A 141 -8.59 -4.55 2.23
N ILE A 142 -7.74 -3.73 2.87
CA ILE A 142 -6.84 -4.17 3.94
C ILE A 142 -7.58 -4.65 5.21
N HIS A 143 -8.72 -4.08 5.53
CA HIS A 143 -9.55 -4.50 6.66
C HIS A 143 -10.12 -5.91 6.46
N SER A 144 -10.47 -6.25 5.22
CA SER A 144 -10.86 -7.60 4.85
C SER A 144 -9.73 -8.60 5.08
N ILE A 145 -8.50 -8.22 4.77
CA ILE A 145 -7.32 -9.05 5.03
C ILE A 145 -7.13 -9.26 6.52
N ILE A 146 -7.26 -8.23 7.35
CA ILE A 146 -7.15 -8.33 8.81
C ILE A 146 -8.23 -9.28 9.35
N SER A 147 -9.48 -9.12 8.93
CA SER A 147 -10.59 -9.99 9.34
C SER A 147 -10.36 -11.45 8.94
N ASN A 148 -9.91 -11.67 7.72
CA ASN A 148 -9.60 -13.00 7.23
C ASN A 148 -8.42 -13.63 7.97
N LEU A 149 -7.39 -12.87 8.31
CA LEU A 149 -6.25 -13.35 9.09
C LEU A 149 -6.65 -13.68 10.52
N THR A 150 -7.51 -12.90 11.16
CA THR A 150 -8.09 -13.20 12.48
C THR A 150 -8.70 -14.60 12.48
N PHE A 151 -9.49 -14.89 11.46
CA PHE A 151 -10.12 -16.17 11.29
C PHE A 151 -9.11 -17.29 10.96
N PHE A 152 -8.17 -17.00 10.06
CA PHE A 152 -7.15 -17.92 9.58
C PHE A 152 -6.19 -18.37 10.69
N LEU A 153 -5.81 -17.47 11.55
CA LEU A 153 -4.86 -17.73 12.62
C LEU A 153 -5.54 -18.19 13.92
N ASN A 154 -6.87 -18.25 13.92
CA ASN A 154 -7.68 -18.47 15.12
C ASN A 154 -7.23 -17.57 16.28
N ASN A 155 -6.95 -16.30 15.94
CA ASN A 155 -6.44 -15.31 16.87
C ASN A 155 -7.02 -13.94 16.51
N THR A 156 -7.58 -13.25 17.49
CA THR A 156 -8.18 -11.93 17.27
C THR A 156 -7.11 -10.91 16.94
N LEU A 157 -7.13 -10.42 15.70
CA LEU A 157 -6.34 -9.27 15.30
C LEU A 157 -7.13 -7.99 15.58
N GLU A 158 -6.54 -7.11 16.39
CA GLU A 158 -7.18 -5.82 16.65
C GLU A 158 -7.24 -4.98 15.38
N THR A 159 -8.44 -4.56 15.02
CA THR A 159 -8.64 -3.53 14.00
C THR A 159 -8.25 -2.17 14.55
N ILE A 160 -7.50 -1.42 13.78
CA ILE A 160 -7.13 -0.06 14.15
C ILE A 160 -8.01 0.89 13.36
N GLU A 161 -8.80 1.64 14.09
CA GLU A 161 -9.58 2.73 13.52
C GLU A 161 -8.68 3.96 13.37
N TYR A 162 -8.59 4.46 12.14
CA TYR A 162 -7.97 5.73 11.84
C TYR A 162 -9.06 6.80 11.78
N SER A 163 -8.89 7.84 12.58
CA SER A 163 -9.73 9.03 12.53
C SER A 163 -8.86 10.23 12.18
N VAL A 164 -9.38 11.12 11.36
CA VAL A 164 -8.74 12.40 11.04
C VAL A 164 -8.48 13.20 12.31
N GLU A 165 -9.35 13.07 13.32
CA GLU A 165 -9.21 13.72 14.61
C GLU A 165 -7.98 13.27 15.42
N LYS A 166 -7.43 12.08 15.12
CA LYS A 166 -6.22 11.54 15.76
C LYS A 166 -4.92 12.01 15.08
N ILE A 167 -5.01 12.79 14.01
CA ILE A 167 -3.84 13.41 13.38
C ILE A 167 -3.31 14.47 14.34
N GLN A 168 -2.00 14.60 14.44
CA GLN A 168 -1.35 15.58 15.32
C GLN A 168 -1.81 17.00 14.97
N LYS A 169 -1.99 17.80 16.01
CA LYS A 169 -2.55 19.16 15.90
C LYS A 169 -1.79 20.05 14.91
N GLU A 170 -0.48 19.93 14.86
CA GLU A 170 0.41 20.66 13.93
C GLU A 170 0.02 20.47 12.46
N TYR A 171 -0.37 19.27 12.06
CA TYR A 171 -0.84 19.01 10.68
C TYR A 171 -2.22 19.64 10.42
N HIS A 172 -3.09 19.69 11.43
CA HIS A 172 -4.36 20.39 11.33
C HIS A 172 -4.16 21.90 11.22
N ASP A 173 -3.25 22.46 12.01
CA ASP A 173 -2.95 23.88 12.01
C ASP A 173 -2.32 24.30 10.68
N GLU A 174 -1.41 23.48 10.12
CA GLU A 174 -0.82 23.72 8.81
C GLU A 174 -1.85 23.60 7.70
N ALA A 175 -2.74 22.60 7.74
CA ALA A 175 -3.83 22.46 6.77
C ALA A 175 -4.77 23.69 6.80
N LYS A 176 -5.08 24.21 7.99
CA LYS A 176 -5.87 25.45 8.14
C LYS A 176 -5.13 26.69 7.64
N ARG A 177 -3.82 26.76 7.84
CA ARG A 177 -2.98 27.85 7.29
C ARG A 177 -3.01 27.86 5.78
N LEU A 178 -2.85 26.70 5.15
CA LEU A 178 -2.82 26.55 3.70
C LEU A 178 -4.21 26.71 3.06
N LEU A 179 -5.24 26.21 3.71
CA LEU A 179 -6.63 26.20 3.25
C LEU A 179 -7.58 26.68 4.37
N PRO A 180 -7.60 28.01 4.65
CA PRO A 180 -8.26 28.56 5.86
C PRO A 180 -9.78 28.55 5.85
N LYS A 181 -10.40 28.20 4.73
CA LYS A 181 -11.87 28.18 4.56
C LYS A 181 -12.34 26.75 4.30
N ASN A 182 -13.63 26.56 4.36
CA ASN A 182 -14.28 25.32 3.95
C ASN A 182 -14.77 25.44 2.49
N ASN A 183 -15.32 24.34 1.94
CA ASN A 183 -15.95 24.33 0.62
C ASN A 183 -14.97 24.32 -0.57
N TYR A 184 -13.86 23.61 -0.38
CA TYR A 184 -12.90 23.36 -1.44
C TYR A 184 -13.23 22.11 -2.24
N ILE A 185 -12.90 22.13 -3.54
CA ILE A 185 -12.80 20.94 -4.40
C ILE A 185 -11.33 20.76 -4.76
N GLY A 186 -10.77 19.63 -4.38
CA GLY A 186 -9.38 19.28 -4.66
C GLY A 186 -9.22 18.46 -5.92
N PHE A 187 -8.22 18.81 -6.74
CA PHE A 187 -7.82 18.10 -7.95
C PHE A 187 -6.39 17.59 -7.79
N SER A 188 -6.19 16.29 -7.96
CA SER A 188 -4.86 15.68 -8.10
C SER A 188 -4.66 15.32 -9.57
N VAL A 189 -3.88 16.12 -10.29
CA VAL A 189 -3.76 16.06 -11.77
C VAL A 189 -2.49 15.37 -12.24
N THR A 190 -1.49 15.24 -11.36
CA THR A 190 -0.22 14.58 -11.67
C THR A 190 -0.29 13.08 -11.45
N GLN A 191 0.39 12.30 -12.29
CA GLN A 191 0.48 10.86 -12.17
C GLN A 191 1.86 10.44 -11.66
N GLY A 192 1.90 9.55 -10.68
CA GLY A 192 3.15 8.92 -10.25
C GLY A 192 3.78 7.96 -11.28
N ASN A 193 3.11 7.68 -12.41
CA ASN A 193 3.61 6.79 -13.45
C ASN A 193 3.08 7.21 -14.83
N GLU A 194 3.90 7.95 -15.55
CA GLU A 194 3.61 8.48 -16.89
C GLU A 194 3.31 7.40 -17.94
N TYR A 195 3.91 6.21 -17.81
CA TYR A 195 3.71 5.11 -18.77
C TYR A 195 2.29 4.56 -18.78
N ARG A 196 1.51 4.80 -17.73
CA ARG A 196 0.16 4.23 -17.65
C ARG A 196 -0.89 5.00 -18.43
N LYS A 197 -0.61 6.25 -18.87
CA LYS A 197 -1.53 7.12 -19.62
C LYS A 197 -2.98 7.10 -19.08
N LYS A 198 -3.13 7.08 -17.77
CA LYS A 198 -4.43 6.96 -17.11
C LYS A 198 -4.98 8.29 -16.61
N SER A 199 -4.24 9.38 -16.79
CA SER A 199 -4.71 10.70 -16.43
C SER A 199 -5.69 11.22 -17.45
N TRP A 200 -6.67 11.88 -16.93
CA TRP A 200 -7.53 12.73 -17.72
C TRP A 200 -6.74 13.90 -18.28
N SER A 201 -7.15 14.46 -19.42
CA SER A 201 -6.43 15.62 -19.96
C SER A 201 -6.58 16.82 -19.03
N ILE A 202 -5.55 17.65 -18.93
CA ILE A 202 -5.58 18.83 -18.07
C ILE A 202 -6.73 19.78 -18.44
N ASN A 203 -7.06 19.88 -19.72
CA ASN A 203 -8.17 20.70 -20.20
C ASN A 203 -9.52 20.26 -19.62
N ASN A 204 -9.73 18.95 -19.44
CA ASN A 204 -10.93 18.44 -18.84
C ASN A 204 -11.01 18.77 -17.34
N PHE A 205 -9.86 18.74 -16.63
CA PHE A 205 -9.80 19.21 -15.25
C PHE A 205 -10.12 20.70 -15.15
N ILE A 206 -9.61 21.53 -16.07
CA ILE A 206 -9.89 22.96 -16.12
C ILE A 206 -11.38 23.23 -16.38
N LEU A 207 -11.99 22.52 -17.33
CA LEU A 207 -13.43 22.64 -17.60
C LEU A 207 -14.26 22.28 -16.37
N LEU A 208 -13.91 21.18 -15.69
CA LEU A 208 -14.61 20.75 -14.49
C LEU A 208 -14.41 21.72 -13.33
N ALA A 209 -13.19 22.23 -13.14
CA ALA A 209 -12.88 23.22 -12.13
C ALA A 209 -13.68 24.51 -12.31
N ASN A 210 -13.75 25.04 -13.54
CA ASN A 210 -14.55 26.22 -13.86
C ASN A 210 -16.05 26.00 -13.55
N LYS A 211 -16.57 24.80 -13.80
CA LYS A 211 -17.94 24.43 -13.44
C LYS A 211 -18.21 24.49 -11.93
N TYR A 212 -17.23 24.06 -11.12
CA TYR A 212 -17.34 24.18 -9.66
C TYR A 212 -17.20 25.64 -9.19
N ILE A 213 -16.35 26.44 -9.83
CA ILE A 213 -16.22 27.87 -9.50
C ILE A 213 -17.52 28.61 -9.74
N LEU A 214 -18.19 28.34 -10.89
CA LEU A 214 -19.51 28.91 -11.20
C LEU A 214 -20.56 28.55 -10.13
N ASN A 215 -20.42 27.40 -9.47
CA ASN A 215 -21.26 26.95 -8.36
C ASN A 215 -20.76 27.44 -6.97
N GLY A 216 -19.91 28.46 -6.92
CA GLY A 216 -19.43 29.05 -5.67
C GLY A 216 -18.40 28.24 -4.91
N LYS A 217 -17.82 27.19 -5.50
CA LYS A 217 -16.77 26.39 -4.91
C LYS A 217 -15.40 27.00 -5.13
N LYS A 218 -14.46 26.77 -4.20
CA LYS A 218 -13.07 27.09 -4.38
C LYS A 218 -12.34 25.86 -4.88
N VAL A 219 -11.45 26.03 -5.85
CA VAL A 219 -10.68 24.91 -6.43
C VAL A 219 -9.23 24.95 -5.96
N VAL A 220 -8.74 23.76 -5.65
CA VAL A 220 -7.38 23.52 -5.16
C VAL A 220 -6.75 22.46 -6.03
N PHE A 221 -5.54 22.71 -6.53
CA PHE A 221 -4.77 21.75 -7.27
C PHE A 221 -3.58 21.27 -6.45
N PHE A 222 -3.50 19.95 -6.24
CA PHE A 222 -2.36 19.28 -5.62
C PHE A 222 -1.41 18.85 -6.73
N ILE A 223 -0.31 19.58 -6.88
CA ILE A 223 0.67 19.41 -7.97
C ILE A 223 2.06 19.40 -7.36
N GLU A 224 2.91 18.46 -7.80
CA GLU A 224 4.29 18.38 -7.33
C GLU A 224 5.07 19.67 -7.63
N LYS A 225 5.99 20.05 -6.74
CA LYS A 225 6.78 21.30 -6.85
C LYS A 225 7.60 21.39 -8.14
N SER A 226 7.95 20.26 -8.73
CA SER A 226 8.68 20.17 -9.99
C SER A 226 7.87 20.60 -11.22
N GLU A 227 6.53 20.57 -11.16
CA GLU A 227 5.62 20.77 -12.28
C GLU A 227 5.29 22.27 -12.51
N VAL A 228 6.32 23.11 -12.58
CA VAL A 228 6.17 24.58 -12.64
C VAL A 228 5.36 25.06 -13.85
N ASP A 229 5.57 24.45 -15.01
CA ASP A 229 4.87 24.88 -16.23
C ASP A 229 3.39 24.51 -16.21
N LEU A 230 3.05 23.37 -15.62
CA LEU A 230 1.66 22.97 -15.40
C LEU A 230 0.94 23.94 -14.46
N ILE A 231 1.61 24.39 -13.40
CA ILE A 231 1.06 25.39 -12.48
C ILE A 231 0.82 26.72 -13.18
N LYS A 232 1.79 27.21 -13.96
CA LYS A 232 1.64 28.44 -14.75
C LYS A 232 0.46 28.35 -15.70
N TYR A 233 0.33 27.21 -16.38
CA TYR A 233 -0.78 26.97 -17.29
C TYR A 233 -2.13 27.01 -16.58
N ILE A 234 -2.28 26.29 -15.47
CA ILE A 234 -3.54 26.29 -14.72
C ILE A 234 -3.85 27.66 -14.13
N LYS A 235 -2.85 28.38 -13.60
CA LYS A 235 -3.03 29.76 -13.09
C LYS A 235 -3.50 30.74 -14.16
N LYS A 236 -3.03 30.55 -15.39
CA LYS A 236 -3.48 31.35 -16.54
C LYS A 236 -4.96 31.09 -16.84
N GLU A 237 -5.37 29.83 -16.87
CA GLU A 237 -6.74 29.43 -17.22
C GLU A 237 -7.73 29.64 -16.05
N ILE A 238 -7.25 29.52 -14.79
CA ILE A 238 -8.03 29.67 -13.56
C ILE A 238 -7.25 30.51 -12.56
N PRO A 239 -7.28 31.86 -12.66
CA PRO A 239 -6.53 32.74 -11.76
C PRO A 239 -6.88 32.58 -10.27
N SER A 240 -8.11 32.15 -9.96
CA SER A 240 -8.59 31.94 -8.58
C SER A 240 -8.20 30.60 -7.97
N SER A 241 -7.48 29.74 -8.70
CA SER A 241 -7.04 28.44 -8.22
C SER A 241 -5.97 28.53 -7.14
N LEU A 242 -6.01 27.60 -6.18
CA LEU A 242 -5.06 27.50 -5.08
C LEU A 242 -4.10 26.33 -5.28
N PHE A 243 -2.87 26.50 -4.83
CA PHE A 243 -1.79 25.52 -4.92
C PHE A 243 -1.07 25.42 -3.56
N PRO A 244 -1.58 24.67 -2.58
CA PRO A 244 -1.07 24.66 -1.21
C PRO A 244 0.41 24.30 -1.09
N GLU A 245 0.91 23.43 -1.95
CA GLU A 245 2.32 22.99 -1.93
C GLU A 245 3.31 24.03 -2.50
N HIS A 246 2.80 25.15 -3.01
CA HIS A 246 3.61 26.19 -3.69
C HIS A 246 3.49 27.57 -3.02
N ASN A 247 2.86 27.62 -1.85
CA ASN A 247 2.72 28.85 -1.04
C ASN A 247 3.78 28.92 0.05
#